data_512403e2bd1f490341e77eaec63bebdd
#
_entry.id   512403e2bd1f490341e77eaec63bebdd
#
_cell.length_a   1.000
_cell.length_b   1.000
_cell.length_c   1.000
_cell.angle_alpha   90.00
_cell.angle_beta   90.00
_cell.angle_gamma   90.00
#
_symmetry.space_group_name_H-M   'P 1'
#
loop_
_entity.id
_entity.type
_entity.pdbx_description
1 polymer ?
#
loop_
_entity_poly.entity_id
_entity_poly.type
_entity_poly.pdbx_seq_one_letter_code
_entity_poly.pdbx_strand_id
1 'polypeptide(L)'
;MKISTIDVTAERPYQVVVGTGALDYLPQYLADVKRIAVIHPPVLREAAARIGEGCDAEVLLLEVPTAERAKTGEILQRCWDTLADAGFTRSDAVVGLGGGSTTDLAGFVAATWLRGVRYVSVPTTMLGMVD
;
A
#
# COMPACT_ATOMS: atom_id res chain seq x y z
N MET A 1 -11.36 19.23 -7.82
CA MET A 1 -11.48 18.15 -6.84
C MET A 1 -10.45 18.31 -5.74
N LYS A 2 -10.87 18.04 -4.54
CA LYS A 2 -10.02 18.23 -3.37
C LYS A 2 -9.40 16.92 -2.92
N ILE A 3 -8.09 16.90 -2.82
CA ILE A 3 -7.34 15.77 -2.27
C ILE A 3 -7.02 16.08 -0.81
N SER A 4 -7.27 15.11 0.05
CA SER A 4 -6.94 15.24 1.47
C SER A 4 -5.91 14.20 1.85
N THR A 5 -4.94 14.62 2.65
CA THR A 5 -3.94 13.73 3.22
C THR A 5 -4.05 13.80 4.74
N ILE A 6 -4.14 12.65 5.37
CA ILE A 6 -4.24 12.55 6.81
C ILE A 6 -2.97 11.93 7.34
N ASP A 7 -2.25 12.68 8.17
CA ASP A 7 -1.06 12.16 8.84
C ASP A 7 -1.48 11.53 10.16
N VAL A 8 -1.23 10.24 10.31
CA VAL A 8 -1.57 9.52 11.51
C VAL A 8 -0.34 9.48 12.42
N THR A 9 -0.46 10.12 13.58
CA THR A 9 0.59 10.13 14.58
C THR A 9 0.49 8.87 15.42
N ALA A 10 1.52 8.06 15.36
CA ALA A 10 1.63 6.81 16.10
C ALA A 10 3.09 6.57 16.38
N GLU A 11 3.44 5.43 16.96
CA GLU A 11 4.84 5.04 17.12
C GLU A 11 5.55 5.05 15.77
N ARG A 12 4.83 4.68 14.71
CA ARG A 12 5.28 4.76 13.32
C ARG A 12 4.25 5.56 12.54
N PRO A 13 4.54 6.82 12.18
CA PRO A 13 3.59 7.61 11.41
C PRO A 13 3.31 7.01 10.03
N TYR A 14 2.08 7.15 9.57
CA TYR A 14 1.72 6.77 8.21
C TYR A 14 0.73 7.78 7.65
N GLN A 15 0.48 7.70 6.34
CA GLN A 15 -0.41 8.62 5.65
C GLN A 15 -1.56 7.88 4.99
N VAL A 16 -2.74 8.47 5.02
CA VAL A 16 -3.90 8.00 4.28
C VAL A 16 -4.20 9.00 3.20
N VAL A 17 -4.16 8.56 1.95
CA VAL A 17 -4.40 9.43 0.79
C VAL A 17 -5.81 9.16 0.28
N VAL A 18 -6.65 10.18 0.25
CA VAL A 18 -8.04 10.06 -0.17
C VAL A 18 -8.38 11.08 -1.23
N GLY A 19 -9.34 10.75 -2.10
CA GLY A 19 -9.85 11.65 -3.11
C GLY A 19 -9.63 11.15 -4.54
N THR A 20 -10.30 11.79 -5.52
CA THR A 20 -10.09 11.48 -6.93
C THR A 20 -8.69 11.92 -7.35
N GLY A 21 -8.02 11.12 -8.15
CA GLY A 21 -6.66 11.44 -8.57
C GLY A 21 -5.61 11.21 -7.50
N ALA A 22 -5.97 10.54 -6.39
CA ALA A 22 -5.03 10.24 -5.32
C ALA A 22 -3.82 9.46 -5.84
N LEU A 23 -4.00 8.60 -6.83
CA LEU A 23 -2.92 7.84 -7.43
C LEU A 23 -1.85 8.72 -8.08
N ASP A 24 -2.25 9.88 -8.60
CA ASP A 24 -1.32 10.80 -9.26
C ASP A 24 -0.41 11.52 -8.26
N TYR A 25 -0.79 11.54 -6.99
CA TYR A 25 -0.01 12.18 -5.95
C TYR A 25 0.97 11.23 -5.24
N LEU A 26 0.81 9.93 -5.44
CA LEU A 26 1.68 8.95 -4.77
C LEU A 26 3.17 9.15 -5.04
N PRO A 27 3.60 9.48 -6.27
CA PRO A 27 5.03 9.71 -6.50
C PRO A 27 5.64 10.77 -5.59
N GLN A 28 4.87 11.80 -5.21
CA GLN A 28 5.34 12.84 -4.32
C GLN A 28 5.56 12.31 -2.90
N TYR A 29 4.66 11.47 -2.42
CA TYR A 29 4.75 10.91 -1.08
C TYR A 29 5.83 9.84 -0.95
N LEU A 30 6.24 9.26 -2.07
CA LEU A 30 7.18 8.14 -2.11
C LEU A 30 8.47 8.47 -2.85
N ALA A 31 8.77 9.75 -3.04
CA ALA A 31 9.90 10.20 -3.85
C ALA A 31 11.25 9.74 -3.30
N ASP A 32 11.35 9.54 -2.00
CA ASP A 32 12.58 9.17 -1.33
C ASP A 32 12.76 7.68 -1.07
N VAL A 33 11.77 6.85 -1.46
CA VAL A 33 11.88 5.40 -1.25
C VAL A 33 12.46 4.71 -2.46
N LYS A 34 13.17 3.62 -2.22
CA LYS A 34 13.82 2.84 -3.27
C LYS A 34 12.96 1.70 -3.78
N ARG A 35 12.16 1.11 -2.91
CA ARG A 35 11.27 0.00 -3.23
C ARG A 35 9.90 0.24 -2.65
N ILE A 36 8.88 -0.15 -3.41
CA ILE A 36 7.49 -0.03 -2.99
C ILE A 36 6.82 -1.38 -3.21
N ALA A 37 6.15 -1.90 -2.18
CA ALA A 37 5.29 -3.05 -2.33
C ALA A 37 3.85 -2.58 -2.35
N VAL A 38 3.13 -2.86 -3.44
CA VAL A 38 1.72 -2.52 -3.55
C VAL A 38 0.90 -3.78 -3.26
N ILE A 39 0.22 -3.79 -2.14
CA ILE A 39 -0.65 -4.90 -1.74
C ILE A 39 -2.05 -4.58 -2.23
N HIS A 40 -2.61 -5.46 -3.06
CA HIS A 40 -3.86 -5.21 -3.74
C HIS A 40 -4.64 -6.50 -4.00
N PRO A 41 -5.98 -6.44 -4.12
CA PRO A 41 -6.75 -7.60 -4.57
C PRO A 41 -6.65 -7.77 -6.08
N PRO A 42 -7.04 -8.94 -6.63
CA PRO A 42 -6.90 -9.20 -8.06
C PRO A 42 -7.59 -8.18 -8.96
N VAL A 43 -8.75 -7.69 -8.57
CA VAL A 43 -9.55 -6.75 -9.38
C VAL A 43 -8.84 -5.41 -9.58
N LEU A 44 -7.86 -5.08 -8.74
CA LEU A 44 -7.13 -3.81 -8.82
C LEU A 44 -5.72 -3.95 -9.38
N ARG A 45 -5.45 -5.03 -10.09
CA ARG A 45 -4.12 -5.28 -10.65
C ARG A 45 -3.66 -4.16 -11.58
N GLU A 46 -4.54 -3.66 -12.43
CA GLU A 46 -4.19 -2.58 -13.37
C GLU A 46 -3.90 -1.26 -12.63
N ALA A 47 -4.71 -0.95 -11.62
CA ALA A 47 -4.48 0.24 -10.83
C ALA A 47 -3.16 0.16 -10.08
N ALA A 48 -2.83 -1.00 -9.53
CA ALA A 48 -1.56 -1.23 -8.85
C ALA A 48 -0.38 -1.03 -9.80
N ALA A 49 -0.50 -1.54 -11.03
CA ALA A 49 0.55 -1.38 -12.04
C ALA A 49 0.77 0.09 -12.39
N ARG A 50 -0.31 0.88 -12.45
CA ARG A 50 -0.19 2.32 -12.74
C ARG A 50 0.56 3.08 -11.65
N ILE A 51 0.43 2.64 -10.40
CA ILE A 51 1.22 3.22 -9.31
C ILE A 51 2.71 3.03 -9.61
N GLY A 52 3.09 1.83 -10.04
CA GLY A 52 4.48 1.54 -10.39
C GLY A 52 5.01 2.40 -11.52
N GLU A 53 4.18 2.65 -12.52
CA GLU A 53 4.59 3.45 -13.67
C GLU A 53 4.90 4.90 -13.30
N GLY A 54 4.23 5.42 -12.28
CA GLY A 54 4.40 6.80 -11.85
C GLY A 54 5.55 7.03 -10.87
N CYS A 55 6.16 5.98 -10.37
CA CYS A 55 7.20 6.09 -9.33
C CYS A 55 8.57 5.70 -9.89
N ASP A 56 9.61 6.37 -9.41
CA ASP A 56 11.00 6.02 -9.77
C ASP A 56 11.49 4.79 -9.01
N ALA A 57 10.75 4.36 -8.00
CA ALA A 57 11.12 3.23 -7.18
C ALA A 57 10.92 1.91 -7.92
N GLU A 58 11.63 0.88 -7.47
CA GLU A 58 11.37 -0.49 -7.88
C GLU A 58 10.06 -0.95 -7.24
N VAL A 59 9.11 -1.42 -8.05
CA VAL A 59 7.77 -1.74 -7.56
C VAL A 59 7.53 -3.24 -7.58
N LEU A 60 7.09 -3.75 -6.45
CA LEU A 60 6.65 -5.13 -6.29
C LEU A 60 5.14 -5.13 -6.14
N LEU A 61 4.44 -5.81 -7.05
CA LEU A 61 3.00 -5.96 -6.94
C LEU A 61 2.71 -7.24 -6.16
N LEU A 62 2.03 -7.11 -5.03
CA LEU A 62 1.73 -8.22 -4.15
C LEU A 62 0.22 -8.43 -4.09
N GLU A 63 -0.27 -9.38 -4.89
CA GLU A 63 -1.69 -9.67 -4.97
C GLU A 63 -2.14 -10.52 -3.79
N VAL A 64 -3.24 -10.13 -3.16
CA VAL A 64 -3.83 -10.85 -2.04
C VAL A 64 -5.30 -11.13 -2.31
N PRO A 65 -5.90 -12.15 -1.68
CA PRO A 65 -7.33 -12.42 -1.85
C PRO A 65 -8.18 -11.24 -1.38
N THR A 66 -9.38 -11.12 -1.96
CA THR A 66 -10.33 -10.08 -1.57
C THR A 66 -11.01 -10.40 -0.24
N ALA A 67 -11.57 -9.35 0.37
CA ALA A 67 -12.41 -9.43 1.55
C ALA A 67 -11.69 -10.08 2.74
N GLU A 68 -12.44 -10.79 3.57
CA GLU A 68 -11.93 -11.34 4.82
C GLU A 68 -10.86 -12.40 4.64
N ARG A 69 -10.79 -13.01 3.46
CA ARG A 69 -9.77 -14.03 3.17
C ARG A 69 -8.35 -13.46 3.24
N ALA A 70 -8.21 -12.14 3.05
CA ALA A 70 -6.90 -11.51 3.12
C ALA A 70 -6.33 -11.45 4.54
N LYS A 71 -7.14 -11.74 5.57
CA LYS A 71 -6.72 -11.59 6.96
C LYS A 71 -6.22 -12.88 7.61
N THR A 72 -5.88 -13.89 6.83
CA THR A 72 -5.38 -15.14 7.41
C THR A 72 -3.88 -15.02 7.75
N GLY A 73 -3.44 -15.78 8.76
CA GLY A 73 -2.03 -15.82 9.11
C GLY A 73 -1.15 -16.31 7.96
N GLU A 74 -1.68 -17.19 7.14
CA GLU A 74 -0.98 -17.72 5.97
C GLU A 74 -0.70 -16.60 4.94
N ILE A 75 -1.69 -15.74 4.69
CA ILE A 75 -1.52 -14.61 3.78
C ILE A 75 -0.48 -13.63 4.33
N LEU A 76 -0.56 -13.34 5.62
CA LEU A 76 0.39 -12.46 6.28
C LEU A 76 1.82 -12.98 6.17
N GLN A 77 2.01 -14.27 6.41
CA GLN A 77 3.33 -14.91 6.29
C GLN A 77 3.87 -14.82 4.86
N ARG A 78 2.99 -15.03 3.88
CA ARG A 78 3.37 -14.91 2.47
C ARG A 78 3.82 -13.49 2.14
N CYS A 79 3.14 -12.49 2.69
CA CYS A 79 3.54 -11.09 2.49
C CYS A 79 4.93 -10.83 3.06
N TRP A 80 5.18 -11.26 4.29
CA TRP A 80 6.50 -11.11 4.91
C TRP A 80 7.59 -11.82 4.10
N ASP A 81 7.33 -13.05 3.67
CA ASP A 81 8.30 -13.83 2.89
C ASP A 81 8.62 -13.15 1.57
N THR A 82 7.60 -12.57 0.92
CA THR A 82 7.79 -11.87 -0.34
C THR A 82 8.64 -10.61 -0.15
N LEU A 83 8.39 -9.85 0.91
CA LEU A 83 9.20 -8.67 1.22
C LEU A 83 10.64 -9.03 1.53
N ALA A 84 10.84 -10.13 2.27
CA ALA A 84 12.18 -10.62 2.59
C ALA A 84 12.94 -11.01 1.34
N ASP A 85 12.30 -11.79 0.47
CA ASP A 85 12.93 -12.25 -0.78
C ASP A 85 13.27 -11.08 -1.71
N ALA A 86 12.48 -10.03 -1.69
CA ALA A 86 12.72 -8.84 -2.51
C ALA A 86 13.72 -7.87 -1.88
N GLY A 87 14.20 -8.14 -0.69
CA GLY A 87 15.21 -7.34 -0.03
C GLY A 87 14.70 -6.02 0.55
N PHE A 88 13.44 -5.97 0.95
CA PHE A 88 12.87 -4.76 1.53
C PHE A 88 13.54 -4.42 2.86
N THR A 89 13.84 -3.13 3.03
CA THR A 89 14.45 -2.58 4.24
C THR A 89 13.51 -1.56 4.87
N ARG A 90 13.92 -0.97 5.98
CA ARG A 90 13.14 0.06 6.66
C ARG A 90 13.03 1.36 5.86
N SER A 91 13.86 1.53 4.82
CA SER A 91 13.82 2.69 3.94
C SER A 91 12.81 2.54 2.80
N ASP A 92 12.17 1.39 2.70
CA ASP A 92 11.20 1.09 1.66
C ASP A 92 9.79 1.37 2.17
N ALA A 93 8.78 1.18 1.32
CA ALA A 93 7.40 1.50 1.67
C ALA A 93 6.43 0.43 1.22
N VAL A 94 5.29 0.37 1.91
CA VAL A 94 4.16 -0.47 1.54
C VAL A 94 2.97 0.43 1.20
N VAL A 95 2.33 0.14 0.08
CA VAL A 95 1.10 0.81 -0.32
C VAL A 95 -0.03 -0.22 -0.26
N GLY A 96 -1.09 0.10 0.45
CA GLY A 96 -2.29 -0.73 0.48
C GLY A 96 -3.33 -0.12 -0.45
N LEU A 97 -3.70 -0.85 -1.50
CA LEU A 97 -4.68 -0.40 -2.49
C LEU A 97 -5.87 -1.35 -2.46
N GLY A 98 -7.01 -0.89 -1.99
CA GLY A 98 -8.18 -1.74 -1.93
C GLY A 98 -9.22 -1.27 -0.94
N GLY A 99 -10.15 -2.15 -0.61
CA GLY A 99 -11.13 -1.91 0.44
C GLY A 99 -10.52 -2.10 1.82
N GLY A 100 -11.37 -2.04 2.85
CA GLY A 100 -10.93 -2.11 4.24
C GLY A 100 -10.09 -3.32 4.58
N SER A 101 -10.47 -4.50 4.07
CA SER A 101 -9.71 -5.72 4.36
C SER A 101 -8.28 -5.67 3.82
N THR A 102 -8.12 -5.15 2.60
CA THR A 102 -6.80 -5.05 1.98
C THR A 102 -5.95 -3.99 2.65
N THR A 103 -6.52 -2.81 2.90
CA THR A 103 -5.76 -1.73 3.53
C THR A 103 -5.39 -2.07 4.98
N ASP A 104 -6.26 -2.78 5.71
CA ASP A 104 -5.93 -3.25 7.06
C ASP A 104 -4.79 -4.26 7.04
N LEU A 105 -4.83 -5.21 6.11
CA LEU A 105 -3.76 -6.20 5.96
C LEU A 105 -2.44 -5.50 5.62
N ALA A 106 -2.46 -4.61 4.64
CA ALA A 106 -1.26 -3.90 4.21
C ALA A 106 -0.67 -3.06 5.34
N GLY A 107 -1.53 -2.40 6.12
CA GLY A 107 -1.10 -1.63 7.28
C GLY A 107 -0.45 -2.51 8.33
N PHE A 108 -1.01 -3.69 8.58
CA PHE A 108 -0.44 -4.63 9.53
C PHE A 108 0.91 -5.19 9.05
N VAL A 109 1.00 -5.51 7.76
CA VAL A 109 2.27 -5.94 7.15
C VAL A 109 3.33 -4.86 7.33
N ALA A 110 2.99 -3.61 7.03
CA ALA A 110 3.92 -2.50 7.17
C ALA A 110 4.33 -2.27 8.62
N ALA A 111 3.38 -2.37 9.55
CA ALA A 111 3.65 -2.15 10.98
C ALA A 111 4.55 -3.24 11.58
N THR A 112 4.48 -4.45 11.05
CA THR A 112 5.21 -5.59 11.61
C THR A 112 6.49 -5.92 10.86
N TRP A 113 6.67 -5.41 9.64
CA TRP A 113 7.90 -5.66 8.89
C TRP A 113 9.04 -4.83 9.49
N LEU A 114 10.07 -5.49 9.98
CA LEU A 114 11.26 -4.85 10.56
C LEU A 114 10.91 -3.74 11.58
N ARG A 115 9.89 -3.97 12.41
CA ARG A 115 9.36 -3.01 13.40
C ARG A 115 8.68 -1.79 12.77
N GLY A 116 8.29 -1.92 11.52
CA GLY A 116 7.53 -0.90 10.83
C GLY A 116 8.27 -0.22 9.71
N VAL A 117 7.62 -0.15 8.56
CA VAL A 117 8.09 0.59 7.40
C VAL A 117 7.02 1.61 7.04
N ARG A 118 7.36 2.56 6.19
CA ARG A 118 6.39 3.57 5.75
C ARG A 118 5.19 2.90 5.08
N TYR A 119 4.01 3.41 5.38
CA TYR A 119 2.76 2.89 4.84
C TYR A 119 1.90 4.00 4.28
N VAL A 120 1.37 3.78 3.08
CA VAL A 120 0.39 4.67 2.46
C VAL A 120 -0.86 3.86 2.14
N SER A 121 -2.00 4.29 2.66
CA SER A 121 -3.28 3.64 2.41
C SER A 121 -4.05 4.36 1.30
N VAL A 122 -4.48 3.61 0.29
CA VAL A 122 -5.28 4.13 -0.81
C VAL A 122 -6.61 3.37 -0.85
N PRO A 123 -7.61 3.85 -0.10
CA PRO A 123 -8.92 3.17 -0.05
C PRO A 123 -9.67 3.34 -1.37
N THR A 124 -9.96 2.23 -2.03
CA THR A 124 -10.66 2.26 -3.33
C THR A 124 -12.14 2.56 -3.22
N THR A 125 -12.72 2.39 -2.04
CA THR A 125 -14.10 2.80 -1.80
C THR A 125 -14.27 4.29 -2.04
N MET A 126 -13.24 5.07 -1.72
CA MET A 126 -13.25 6.51 -2.00
C MET A 126 -13.04 6.80 -3.48
N LEU A 127 -12.19 6.03 -4.15
CA LEU A 127 -11.94 6.19 -5.58
C LEU A 127 -13.18 5.81 -6.40
N GLY A 128 -13.85 4.73 -6.02
CA GLY A 128 -15.03 4.25 -6.72
C GLY A 128 -16.23 5.19 -6.64
N MET A 129 -16.27 6.05 -5.62
CA MET A 129 -17.37 6.98 -5.43
C MET A 129 -17.27 8.22 -6.32
N VAL A 130 -16.13 8.46 -6.92
CA VAL A 130 -15.87 9.69 -7.68
C VAL A 130 -15.74 9.43 -9.17
N ASP A 131 -15.82 8.20 -9.58
CA ASP A 131 -15.86 7.84 -11.00
C ASP A 131 -17.33 7.91 -11.54
#